data_7f1b5cb0773a6f7561d8cdbb5327f628
#
_entry.id   7f1b5cb0773a6f7561d8cdbb5327f628
#
_cell.length_a   1.000
_cell.length_b   1.000
_cell.length_c   1.000
_cell.angle_alpha   90.00
_cell.angle_beta   90.00
_cell.angle_gamma   90.00
#
_symmetry.space_group_name_H-M   'P 1'
#
loop_
_entity.id
_entity.type
_entity.pdbx_description
1 polymer ?
#
loop_
_entity_poly.entity_id
_entity_poly.type
_entity_poly.pdbx_seq_one_letter_code
_entity_poly.pdbx_strand_id
1 'polypeptide(L)' 'IGETAIIGERVRIYQAVTLGAKRFPADEDGQLQKGHPRHPIVENDVVIYAGATILGRITIGQGSTIGGNVWL' A
#
# COMPACT_ATOMS: atom_id res chain seq x y z
N ILE A 1 -4.90 -6.16 2.43
CA ILE A 1 -5.14 -4.76 2.03
C ILE A 1 -5.72 -4.01 3.22
N GLY A 2 -5.07 -2.93 3.58
CA GLY A 2 -5.50 -2.15 4.74
C GLY A 2 -6.71 -1.26 4.46
N GLU A 3 -7.38 -0.85 5.52
CA GLU A 3 -8.68 -0.16 5.44
C GLU A 3 -8.62 1.21 4.75
N THR A 4 -7.46 1.89 4.77
CA THR A 4 -7.33 3.21 4.13
C THR A 4 -6.67 3.15 2.76
N ALA A 5 -6.40 1.95 2.23
CA ALA A 5 -5.84 1.79 0.89
C ALA A 5 -6.85 2.24 -0.16
N ILE A 6 -6.35 2.89 -1.21
CA ILE A 6 -7.16 3.31 -2.35
C ILE A 6 -6.66 2.53 -3.57
N ILE A 7 -7.55 1.81 -4.21
CA ILE A 7 -7.23 0.99 -5.37
C ILE A 7 -7.99 1.54 -6.58
N GLY A 8 -7.27 1.88 -7.63
CA GLY A 8 -7.85 2.41 -8.85
C GLY A 8 -8.49 1.33 -9.72
N GLU A 9 -8.75 1.67 -10.98
CA GLU A 9 -9.36 0.78 -11.95
C GLU A 9 -8.30 -0.06 -12.68
N ARG A 10 -8.69 -1.25 -13.13
CA ARG A 10 -7.84 -2.15 -13.91
C ARG A 10 -6.52 -2.48 -13.20
N VAL A 11 -6.57 -2.59 -11.89
CA VAL A 11 -5.43 -2.98 -11.07
C VAL A 11 -5.42 -4.49 -10.93
N ARG A 12 -4.24 -5.09 -11.13
CA ARG A 12 -4.04 -6.54 -10.92
C ARG A 12 -3.14 -6.73 -9.72
N ILE A 13 -3.66 -7.43 -8.72
CA ILE A 13 -2.91 -7.74 -7.51
C ILE A 13 -2.88 -9.25 -7.38
N TYR A 14 -1.68 -9.81 -7.39
CA TYR A 14 -1.50 -11.25 -7.28
C TYR A 14 -1.54 -11.68 -5.81
N GLN A 15 -1.34 -12.96 -5.55
CA GLN A 15 -1.46 -13.50 -4.20
C GLN A 15 -0.32 -13.03 -3.28
N ALA A 16 -0.59 -13.06 -1.98
CA ALA A 16 0.38 -12.72 -0.94
C ALA A 16 0.94 -11.30 -1.01
N VAL A 17 0.24 -10.38 -1.66
CA VAL A 17 0.62 -8.95 -1.69
C VAL A 17 0.14 -8.29 -0.40
N THR A 18 1.02 -7.49 0.19
CA THR A 18 0.70 -6.70 1.37
C THR A 18 0.65 -5.22 1.01
N LEU A 19 -0.51 -4.60 1.23
CA LEU A 19 -0.66 -3.15 1.15
C LEU A 19 -0.96 -2.69 2.58
N GLY A 20 0.08 -2.42 3.34
CA GLY A 20 -0.01 -2.20 4.76
C GLY A 20 0.34 -0.80 5.20
N ALA A 21 0.17 -0.57 6.48
CA ALA A 21 0.58 0.67 7.12
C ALA A 21 2.02 0.55 7.59
N LYS A 22 2.79 1.58 7.35
CA LYS A 22 4.12 1.66 7.92
C LYS A 22 4.00 2.02 9.39
N ARG A 23 4.80 1.35 10.23
CA ARG A 23 4.83 1.69 11.63
C ARG A 23 5.52 3.02 11.82
N PHE A 24 4.75 4.02 12.25
CA PHE A 24 5.32 5.30 12.61
C PHE A 24 5.97 5.20 13.99
N PRO A 25 7.09 5.90 14.22
CA PRO A 25 7.48 6.16 15.60
C PRO A 25 6.29 6.78 16.29
N ALA A 26 5.99 6.35 17.52
CA ALA A 26 4.86 6.87 18.26
C ALA A 26 4.87 8.39 18.14
N ASP A 27 3.74 8.98 17.70
CA ASP A 27 3.63 10.41 17.80
C ASP A 27 3.77 10.79 19.27
N GLU A 28 3.99 12.05 19.53
CA GLU A 28 4.33 12.55 20.86
C GLU A 28 3.36 12.12 21.95
N ASP A 29 2.14 11.76 21.59
CA ASP A 29 1.08 11.34 22.51
C ASP A 29 0.93 9.84 22.60
N GLY A 30 1.71 9.06 21.87
CA GLY A 30 1.62 7.61 21.85
C GLY A 30 0.30 7.09 21.31
N GLN A 31 -0.45 7.89 20.61
CA GLN A 31 -1.76 7.53 20.10
C GLN A 31 -1.69 7.04 18.66
N LEU A 32 -2.20 5.83 18.44
CA LEU A 32 -2.52 5.38 17.10
C LEU A 32 -3.71 6.19 16.63
N GLN A 33 -3.49 7.04 15.64
CA GLN A 33 -4.59 7.79 15.05
C GLN A 33 -5.40 6.85 14.15
N LYS A 34 -6.44 6.27 14.71
CA LYS A 34 -7.38 5.45 13.93
C LYS A 34 -8.08 6.33 12.89
N GLY A 35 -8.16 5.81 11.67
CA GLY A 35 -8.81 6.53 10.57
C GLY A 35 -7.89 7.48 9.81
N HIS A 36 -6.68 7.72 10.29
CA HIS A 36 -5.71 8.50 9.53
C HIS A 36 -5.25 7.69 8.31
N PRO A 37 -5.26 8.27 7.09
CA PRO A 37 -4.79 7.55 5.90
C PRO A 37 -3.34 7.09 6.07
N ARG A 38 -3.14 5.79 6.09
CA ARG A 38 -1.82 5.21 6.35
C ARG A 38 -1.45 4.05 5.41
N HIS A 39 -2.33 3.75 4.48
CA HIS A 39 -2.14 2.65 3.53
C HIS A 39 -1.86 3.20 2.14
N PRO A 40 -1.24 2.40 1.24
CA PRO A 40 -0.90 2.87 -0.10
C PRO A 40 -2.09 3.31 -0.94
N ILE A 41 -1.79 4.23 -1.87
CA ILE A 41 -2.70 4.58 -2.96
C ILE A 41 -2.17 3.89 -4.21
N VAL A 42 -3.01 3.09 -4.86
CA VAL A 42 -2.67 2.42 -6.12
C VAL A 42 -3.52 3.04 -7.22
N GLU A 43 -2.86 3.69 -8.17
CA GLU A 43 -3.55 4.33 -9.29
C GLU A 43 -3.97 3.31 -10.34
N ASN A 44 -4.57 3.79 -11.45
CA ASN A 44 -5.13 2.90 -12.46
C ASN A 44 -4.06 2.10 -13.19
N ASP A 45 -4.42 0.94 -13.71
CA ASP A 45 -3.58 0.13 -14.60
C ASP A 45 -2.26 -0.31 -13.96
N VAL A 46 -2.25 -0.52 -12.65
CA VAL A 46 -1.08 -0.99 -11.91
C VAL A 46 -1.12 -2.51 -11.80
N VAL A 47 0.03 -3.15 -11.93
CA VAL A 47 0.18 -4.59 -11.72
C VAL A 47 1.14 -4.80 -10.54
N ILE A 48 0.71 -5.60 -9.57
CA ILE A 48 1.53 -5.94 -8.39
C ILE A 48 1.66 -7.45 -8.34
N TYR A 49 2.87 -7.95 -8.56
CA TYR A 49 3.13 -9.37 -8.58
C TYR A 49 3.19 -9.98 -7.18
N ALA A 50 3.15 -11.31 -7.13
CA ALA A 50 3.01 -12.06 -5.90
C ALA A 50 4.08 -11.75 -4.87
N GLY A 51 3.69 -11.66 -3.60
CA GLY A 51 4.59 -11.51 -2.47
C GLY A 51 5.16 -10.11 -2.27
N ALA A 52 4.78 -9.14 -3.09
CA ALA A 52 5.25 -7.76 -2.91
C ALA A 52 4.69 -7.17 -1.62
N THR A 53 5.50 -6.36 -0.95
CA THR A 53 5.12 -5.67 0.27
C THR A 53 5.25 -4.17 0.07
N ILE A 54 4.15 -3.44 0.21
CA ILE A 54 4.09 -1.99 0.02
C ILE A 54 3.50 -1.40 1.29
N LEU A 55 4.26 -0.56 1.96
CA LEU A 55 3.89 -0.03 3.26
C LEU A 55 3.85 1.49 3.25
N GLY A 56 2.89 2.03 4.00
CA GLY A 56 2.77 3.45 4.23
C GLY A 56 1.93 4.18 3.18
N ARG A 57 1.66 5.44 3.43
CA ARG A 57 0.83 6.27 2.55
C ARG A 57 1.65 6.76 1.36
N ILE A 58 2.01 5.84 0.48
CA ILE A 58 2.71 6.15 -0.77
C ILE A 58 1.77 5.96 -1.94
N THR A 59 2.07 6.60 -3.05
CA THR A 59 1.27 6.48 -4.28
C THR A 59 2.04 5.65 -5.29
N ILE A 60 1.40 4.57 -5.77
CA ILE A 60 1.91 3.79 -6.90
C ILE A 60 1.31 4.40 -8.15
N GLY A 61 2.12 5.05 -8.95
CA GLY A 61 1.66 5.80 -10.12
C GLY A 61 1.03 4.93 -11.17
N GLN A 62 0.14 5.54 -11.96
CA GLN A 62 -0.58 4.88 -13.03
C GLN A 62 0.37 4.14 -13.98
N GLY A 63 -0.01 2.92 -14.35
CA GLY A 63 0.75 2.11 -15.30
C GLY A 63 1.99 1.42 -14.71
N SER A 64 2.21 1.53 -13.40
CA SER A 64 3.37 0.93 -12.75
C SER A 64 3.26 -0.58 -12.66
N THR A 65 4.41 -1.24 -12.67
CA THR A 65 4.50 -2.68 -12.41
C THR A 65 5.44 -2.90 -11.24
N ILE A 66 4.94 -3.57 -10.20
CA ILE A 66 5.72 -3.91 -9.02
C ILE A 66 6.10 -5.39 -9.11
N GLY A 67 7.39 -5.68 -9.12
CA GLY A 67 7.89 -7.05 -9.22
C GLY A 67 7.55 -7.91 -8.02
N GLY A 68 7.62 -9.23 -8.21
CA GLY A 68 7.35 -10.17 -7.13
C GLY A 68 8.36 -10.03 -5.98
N ASN A 69 7.86 -10.17 -4.75
CA ASN A 69 8.66 -10.09 -3.52
C ASN A 69 9.40 -8.76 -3.32
N VAL A 70 9.02 -7.71 -4.03
CA VAL A 70 9.59 -6.38 -3.84
C VAL A 70 9.08 -5.79 -2.53
N TRP A 71 9.98 -5.17 -1.80
CA TRP A 71 9.66 -4.46 -0.56
C TRP A 71 9.79 -2.95 -0.80
N LEU A 72 8.71 -2.26 -0.62
CA LEU A 72 8.67 -0.79 -0.77
C LEU A 72 8.31 -0.12 0.55
#